data_d829001efc18a955e999ec694e41ce9d
#
_entry.id   d829001efc18a955e999ec694e41ce9d
#
_cell.length_a   1.000
_cell.length_b   1.000
_cell.length_c   1.000
_cell.angle_alpha   90.00
_cell.angle_beta   90.00
_cell.angle_gamma   90.00
#
_symmetry.space_group_name_H-M   'P 1'
#
loop_
_entity.id
_entity.type
_entity.pdbx_description
1 polymer ?
#
loop_
_entity_poly.entity_id
_entity_poly.type
_entity_poly.pdbx_seq_one_letter_code
_entity_poly.pdbx_strand_id
1 'polypeptide(L)'
;MKKALTLTIVANMTSNYSEGLGNVASVQKVFKNRRIYSMRSRESLKNAIMIQSGWYDDLETEVDGATQKKVNEDLNAINCRALEGGYMNTQATTYVRRSSFYVTDAISTEHFISEPRFHNNLYMATNYAKSKGLSVQEPGKNNIGLMPYQYEYDKSLKIYSITIDLEMIGKDENFEGEADAKEKADRVICLLYAIENLSLVVKGNLDNAEPIFAVGGLSPRKTHYFENVVNVEEAKLIISSDLKNKIDRGFYAGLLQGNLLENEEEIEEELHPLTITEMFDKLRQEVKEYYLG
;
A
#
# COMPACT_ATOMS: atom_id res chain seq x y z
N MET A 1 24.26 2.46 14.74
CA MET A 1 23.10 3.33 15.03
C MET A 1 22.01 2.97 14.03
N LYS A 2 20.76 2.80 14.48
CA LYS A 2 19.60 2.54 13.62
C LYS A 2 19.28 3.82 12.83
N LYS A 3 18.87 3.70 11.57
CA LYS A 3 18.61 4.85 10.67
C LYS A 3 17.30 4.74 9.91
N ALA A 4 16.76 3.55 9.81
CA ALA A 4 15.54 3.27 9.08
C ALA A 4 14.73 2.19 9.77
N LEU A 5 13.45 2.14 9.47
CA LEU A 5 12.58 1.00 9.70
C LEU A 5 12.31 0.34 8.35
N THR A 6 12.54 -0.96 8.24
CA THR A 6 12.30 -1.73 7.01
C THR A 6 11.32 -2.86 7.28
N LEU A 7 10.38 -3.05 6.35
CA LEU A 7 9.40 -4.14 6.37
C LEU A 7 9.31 -4.75 4.97
N THR A 8 9.15 -6.07 4.90
CA THR A 8 8.66 -6.78 3.72
C THR A 8 7.44 -7.57 4.12
N ILE A 9 6.38 -7.46 3.35
CA ILE A 9 5.03 -7.88 3.73
C ILE A 9 4.45 -8.75 2.63
N VAL A 10 3.84 -9.85 3.04
CA VAL A 10 2.93 -10.66 2.23
C VAL A 10 1.51 -10.32 2.66
N ALA A 11 0.66 -9.91 1.74
CA ALA A 11 -0.74 -9.59 2.00
C ALA A 11 -1.64 -10.09 0.88
N ASN A 12 -2.87 -10.48 1.21
CA ASN A 12 -3.88 -10.85 0.22
C ASN A 12 -4.69 -9.63 -0.16
N MET A 13 -4.41 -9.04 -1.32
CA MET A 13 -5.03 -7.78 -1.73
C MET A 13 -5.44 -7.75 -3.19
N THR A 14 -6.42 -6.90 -3.48
CA THR A 14 -6.82 -6.60 -4.85
C THR A 14 -5.77 -5.75 -5.58
N SER A 15 -5.62 -6.01 -6.88
CA SER A 15 -4.84 -5.13 -7.76
C SER A 15 -5.57 -3.81 -8.01
N ASN A 16 -4.83 -2.75 -8.30
CA ASN A 16 -5.44 -1.53 -8.81
C ASN A 16 -5.68 -1.63 -10.33
N TYR A 17 -6.64 -0.85 -10.79
CA TYR A 17 -6.97 -0.81 -12.20
C TYR A 17 -6.05 0.15 -12.96
N SER A 18 -5.71 -0.23 -14.18
CA SER A 18 -5.22 0.70 -15.19
C SER A 18 -6.38 1.54 -15.74
N GLU A 19 -6.10 2.64 -16.41
CA GLU A 19 -7.12 3.38 -17.13
C GLU A 19 -7.79 2.47 -18.16
N GLY A 20 -9.12 2.37 -18.08
CA GLY A 20 -9.90 1.54 -18.98
C GLY A 20 -10.14 2.23 -20.32
N LEU A 21 -10.11 1.48 -21.40
CA LEU A 21 -10.57 1.94 -22.71
C LEU A 21 -12.06 1.65 -22.83
N GLY A 22 -12.88 2.71 -22.70
CA GLY A 22 -14.34 2.58 -22.79
C GLY A 22 -14.93 1.76 -21.63
N ASN A 23 -15.68 0.71 -21.96
CA ASN A 23 -16.40 -0.11 -20.99
C ASN A 23 -15.59 -1.31 -20.43
N VAL A 24 -14.30 -1.35 -20.68
CA VAL A 24 -13.41 -2.42 -20.21
C VAL A 24 -12.38 -1.84 -19.25
N ALA A 25 -12.34 -2.35 -18.03
CA ALA A 25 -11.31 -2.00 -17.04
C ALA A 25 -10.40 -3.20 -16.77
N SER A 26 -9.11 -3.02 -16.97
CA SER A 26 -8.08 -4.02 -16.73
C SER A 26 -7.33 -3.74 -15.43
N VAL A 27 -6.91 -4.79 -14.71
CA VAL A 27 -5.99 -4.66 -13.59
C VAL A 27 -4.58 -4.33 -14.09
N GLN A 28 -3.80 -3.63 -13.29
CA GLN A 28 -2.39 -3.40 -13.61
C GLN A 28 -1.59 -4.69 -13.57
N LYS A 29 -0.65 -4.82 -14.49
CA LYS A 29 0.14 -6.02 -14.70
C LYS A 29 1.60 -5.68 -14.96
N VAL A 30 2.47 -6.61 -14.61
CA VAL A 30 3.90 -6.56 -14.94
C VAL A 30 4.32 -7.87 -15.62
N PHE A 31 5.14 -7.77 -16.66
CA PHE A 31 5.76 -8.92 -17.32
C PHE A 31 7.10 -9.22 -16.63
N LYS A 32 7.22 -10.40 -16.02
CA LYS A 32 8.41 -10.87 -15.31
C LYS A 32 8.57 -12.37 -15.57
N ASN A 33 9.79 -12.84 -15.73
CA ASN A 33 10.09 -14.28 -15.87
C ASN A 33 9.23 -15.01 -16.94
N ARG A 34 8.99 -14.34 -18.08
CA ARG A 34 8.17 -14.84 -19.20
C ARG A 34 6.69 -15.08 -18.88
N ARG A 35 6.18 -14.52 -17.79
CA ARG A 35 4.79 -14.59 -17.35
C ARG A 35 4.27 -13.20 -16.98
N ILE A 36 2.96 -13.07 -16.95
CA ILE A 36 2.27 -11.85 -16.52
C ILE A 36 1.85 -12.04 -15.07
N TYR A 37 2.13 -11.04 -14.25
CA TYR A 37 1.72 -10.96 -12.85
C TYR A 37 0.80 -9.76 -12.65
N SER A 38 -0.22 -9.91 -11.84
CA SER A 38 -1.02 -8.77 -11.41
C SER A 38 -0.27 -7.96 -10.35
N MET A 39 -0.59 -6.67 -10.25
CA MET A 39 0.10 -5.81 -9.31
C MET A 39 -0.81 -4.70 -8.75
N ARG A 40 -0.43 -4.20 -7.60
CA ARG A 40 -0.84 -2.89 -7.11
C ARG A 40 0.37 -1.97 -7.12
N SER A 41 0.22 -0.83 -7.80
CA SER A 41 1.34 0.10 -7.92
C SER A 41 1.71 0.71 -6.57
N ARG A 42 2.98 1.00 -6.41
CA ARG A 42 3.52 1.70 -5.23
C ARG A 42 2.81 3.04 -4.96
N GLU A 43 2.42 3.77 -6.01
CA GLU A 43 1.68 5.01 -5.89
C GLU A 43 0.31 4.79 -5.25
N SER A 44 -0.44 3.79 -5.73
CA SER A 44 -1.74 3.41 -5.17
C SER A 44 -1.61 2.94 -3.72
N LEU A 45 -0.60 2.11 -3.43
CA LEU A 45 -0.35 1.58 -2.09
C LEU A 45 0.08 2.68 -1.12
N LYS A 46 1.04 3.51 -1.54
CA LYS A 46 1.52 4.65 -0.76
C LYS A 46 0.41 5.64 -0.46
N ASN A 47 -0.43 5.95 -1.44
CA ASN A 47 -1.58 6.83 -1.26
C ASN A 47 -2.57 6.27 -0.22
N ALA A 48 -2.88 4.98 -0.27
CA ALA A 48 -3.77 4.35 0.71
C ALA A 48 -3.18 4.41 2.14
N ILE A 49 -1.88 4.15 2.29
CA ILE A 49 -1.18 4.24 3.57
C ILE A 49 -1.21 5.69 4.10
N MET A 50 -0.95 6.69 3.26
CA MET A 50 -0.96 8.11 3.65
C MET A 50 -2.36 8.59 4.05
N ILE A 51 -3.41 8.14 3.35
CA ILE A 51 -4.80 8.45 3.74
C ILE A 51 -5.11 7.85 5.11
N GLN A 52 -4.84 6.57 5.31
CA GLN A 52 -5.20 5.87 6.55
C GLN A 52 -4.35 6.26 7.75
N SER A 53 -3.14 6.75 7.53
CA SER A 53 -2.30 7.32 8.60
C SER A 53 -2.70 8.74 9.02
N GLY A 54 -3.69 9.35 8.37
CA GLY A 54 -4.08 10.75 8.60
C GLY A 54 -3.07 11.77 8.07
N TRP A 55 -2.08 11.34 7.27
CA TRP A 55 -1.05 12.25 6.78
C TRP A 55 -1.55 13.27 5.77
N TYR A 56 -2.72 13.05 5.15
CA TYR A 56 -3.34 14.00 4.22
C TYR A 56 -4.34 14.96 4.88
N ASP A 57 -4.56 14.86 6.19
CA ASP A 57 -5.57 15.67 6.88
C ASP A 57 -5.25 17.17 6.83
N ASP A 58 -3.95 17.53 6.79
CA ASP A 58 -3.42 18.89 6.70
C ASP A 58 -2.86 19.23 5.32
N LEU A 59 -3.22 18.47 4.27
CA LEU A 59 -2.74 18.71 2.90
C LEU A 59 -3.35 19.98 2.31
N GLU A 60 -2.50 20.95 1.99
CA GLU A 60 -2.86 22.07 1.14
C GLU A 60 -2.32 21.89 -0.29
N THR A 61 -3.12 22.31 -1.25
CA THR A 61 -2.78 22.24 -2.68
C THR A 61 -2.99 23.59 -3.36
N GLU A 62 -2.26 23.78 -4.44
CA GLU A 62 -2.36 24.97 -5.30
C GLU A 62 -2.26 24.56 -6.77
N VAL A 63 -2.63 25.46 -7.68
CA VAL A 63 -2.60 25.21 -9.13
C VAL A 63 -1.66 26.17 -9.80
N ASP A 64 -0.63 25.63 -10.45
CA ASP A 64 0.28 26.32 -11.34
C ASP A 64 0.56 25.42 -12.55
N GLY A 65 -0.23 25.57 -13.61
CA GLY A 65 -0.26 24.64 -14.74
C GLY A 65 -0.87 23.27 -14.38
N ALA A 66 -0.40 22.66 -13.29
CA ALA A 66 -0.95 21.44 -12.70
C ALA A 66 -1.21 21.63 -11.21
N THR A 67 -2.05 20.77 -10.63
CA THR A 67 -2.27 20.74 -9.17
C THR A 67 -1.03 20.17 -8.49
N GLN A 68 -0.49 20.90 -7.54
CA GLN A 68 0.70 20.53 -6.77
C GLN A 68 0.48 20.79 -5.28
N LYS A 69 1.33 20.20 -4.44
CA LYS A 69 1.32 20.45 -2.99
C LYS A 69 1.84 21.87 -2.75
N LYS A 70 1.12 22.62 -1.92
CA LYS A 70 1.56 23.95 -1.48
C LYS A 70 2.74 23.80 -0.50
N VAL A 71 3.82 24.55 -0.75
CA VAL A 71 5.04 24.53 0.06
C VAL A 71 5.59 25.95 0.17
N ASN A 72 5.89 26.38 1.39
CA ASN A 72 6.55 27.65 1.69
C ASN A 72 7.24 27.59 3.07
N GLU A 73 7.77 28.70 3.55
CA GLU A 73 8.43 28.80 4.85
C GLU A 73 7.53 28.40 6.02
N ASP A 74 6.24 28.71 5.94
CA ASP A 74 5.24 28.42 6.98
C ASP A 74 4.58 27.03 6.83
N LEU A 75 4.67 26.43 5.65
CA LEU A 75 4.07 25.13 5.34
C LEU A 75 5.08 24.24 4.61
N ASN A 76 5.72 23.34 5.32
CA ASN A 76 6.73 22.42 4.80
C ASN A 76 6.73 21.09 5.59
N ALA A 77 7.63 20.15 5.29
CA ALA A 77 7.60 18.83 5.94
C ALA A 77 7.95 18.85 7.44
N ILE A 78 8.39 19.97 8.00
CA ILE A 78 8.62 20.11 9.45
C ILE A 78 7.27 20.12 10.19
N ASN A 79 6.27 20.83 9.65
CA ASN A 79 4.97 21.06 10.29
C ASN A 79 3.76 20.46 9.56
N CYS A 80 3.94 19.89 8.36
CA CYS A 80 2.88 19.27 7.57
C CYS A 80 3.22 17.82 7.23
N ARG A 81 2.45 16.86 7.77
CA ARG A 81 2.64 15.42 7.57
C ARG A 81 2.47 15.00 6.11
N ALA A 82 1.57 15.66 5.38
CA ALA A 82 1.31 15.36 3.97
C ALA A 82 2.54 15.53 3.08
N LEU A 83 3.50 16.37 3.47
CA LEU A 83 4.72 16.64 2.73
C LEU A 83 5.82 15.60 2.95
N GLU A 84 5.70 14.74 3.96
CA GLU A 84 6.59 13.60 4.17
C GLU A 84 6.61 12.62 2.98
N GLY A 85 5.52 12.52 2.25
CA GLY A 85 5.43 11.71 1.04
C GLY A 85 6.31 12.17 -0.12
N GLY A 86 7.02 13.28 0.05
CA GLY A 86 7.79 13.95 -1.00
C GLY A 86 6.94 14.91 -1.82
N TYR A 87 7.61 15.88 -2.42
CA TYR A 87 6.96 16.90 -3.25
C TYR A 87 7.94 17.53 -4.27
N MET A 88 7.36 18.12 -5.28
CA MET A 88 7.99 19.12 -6.16
C MET A 88 6.98 20.26 -6.29
N ASN A 89 7.38 21.46 -5.90
CA ASN A 89 6.61 22.68 -6.05
C ASN A 89 7.43 23.63 -6.92
N THR A 90 6.82 24.19 -7.97
CA THR A 90 7.49 24.96 -9.01
C THR A 90 7.01 26.40 -9.13
N GLN A 91 6.28 26.91 -8.12
CA GLN A 91 5.87 28.32 -8.11
C GLN A 91 7.08 29.28 -8.09
N ALA A 92 7.00 30.42 -7.47
CA ALA A 92 8.04 31.46 -7.50
C ALA A 92 9.47 30.94 -7.21
N THR A 93 9.60 29.96 -6.32
CA THR A 93 10.85 29.24 -6.03
C THR A 93 10.58 27.74 -6.15
N THR A 94 11.47 27.02 -6.85
CA THR A 94 11.35 25.55 -6.97
C THR A 94 11.85 24.87 -5.72
N TYR A 95 10.96 24.22 -5.02
CA TYR A 95 11.29 23.34 -3.89
C TYR A 95 11.10 21.88 -4.26
N VAL A 96 12.08 21.06 -3.94
CA VAL A 96 12.02 19.59 -4.17
C VAL A 96 12.44 18.89 -2.89
N ARG A 97 11.64 17.91 -2.46
CA ARG A 97 11.95 17.05 -1.31
C ARG A 97 11.68 15.59 -1.65
N ARG A 98 12.61 14.74 -1.29
CA ARG A 98 12.41 13.29 -1.38
C ARG A 98 11.38 12.83 -0.35
N SER A 99 10.77 11.69 -0.61
CA SER A 99 9.92 11.04 0.38
C SER A 99 10.72 10.54 1.57
N SER A 100 10.15 10.64 2.77
CA SER A 100 10.71 10.03 3.99
C SER A 100 10.45 8.52 4.05
N PHE A 101 9.58 7.97 3.19
CA PHE A 101 9.36 6.53 3.12
C PHE A 101 9.16 6.07 1.68
N TYR A 102 9.65 4.88 1.42
CA TYR A 102 9.66 4.24 0.11
C TYR A 102 8.84 2.97 0.18
N VAL A 103 8.07 2.71 -0.87
CA VAL A 103 7.24 1.53 -1.02
C VAL A 103 7.53 0.92 -2.38
N THR A 104 7.63 -0.40 -2.48
CA THR A 104 7.70 -1.10 -3.76
C THR A 104 6.30 -1.37 -4.31
N ASP A 105 6.22 -1.72 -5.59
CA ASP A 105 4.99 -2.29 -6.13
C ASP A 105 4.67 -3.61 -5.40
N ALA A 106 3.39 -3.83 -5.09
CA ALA A 106 2.92 -5.10 -4.58
C ALA A 106 2.62 -6.03 -5.76
N ILE A 107 3.50 -7.00 -5.99
CA ILE A 107 3.43 -7.92 -7.12
C ILE A 107 2.88 -9.27 -6.64
N SER A 108 1.94 -9.85 -7.41
CA SER A 108 1.38 -11.16 -7.09
C SER A 108 2.46 -12.26 -7.07
N THR A 109 2.27 -13.24 -6.21
CA THR A 109 3.17 -14.40 -6.07
C THR A 109 2.93 -15.41 -7.18
N GLU A 110 1.73 -15.42 -7.76
CA GLU A 110 1.32 -16.28 -8.85
C GLU A 110 1.12 -15.51 -10.14
N HIS A 111 1.23 -16.20 -11.27
CA HIS A 111 0.97 -15.60 -12.57
C HIS A 111 -0.52 -15.28 -12.74
N PHE A 112 -0.80 -14.16 -13.40
CA PHE A 112 -2.15 -13.67 -13.60
C PHE A 112 -2.88 -14.51 -14.66
N ILE A 113 -4.12 -14.91 -14.30
CA ILE A 113 -5.07 -15.51 -15.22
C ILE A 113 -6.22 -14.51 -15.38
N SER A 114 -6.50 -14.09 -16.63
CA SER A 114 -7.57 -13.13 -16.89
C SER A 114 -8.94 -13.77 -16.65
N GLU A 115 -9.71 -13.18 -15.75
CA GLU A 115 -11.07 -13.58 -15.42
C GLU A 115 -12.00 -12.35 -15.50
N PRO A 116 -12.48 -11.99 -16.69
CA PRO A 116 -13.33 -10.82 -16.84
C PRO A 116 -14.71 -11.05 -16.23
N ARG A 117 -15.16 -10.08 -15.43
CA ARG A 117 -16.51 -10.04 -14.87
C ARG A 117 -17.38 -9.07 -15.65
N PHE A 118 -18.55 -9.53 -16.07
CA PHE A 118 -19.53 -8.72 -16.75
C PHE A 118 -20.53 -8.14 -15.76
N HIS A 119 -20.79 -6.85 -15.88
CA HIS A 119 -21.78 -6.13 -15.09
C HIS A 119 -22.71 -5.30 -15.96
N ASN A 120 -23.92 -5.09 -15.44
CA ASN A 120 -24.91 -4.25 -16.07
C ASN A 120 -25.79 -3.59 -14.98
N ASN A 121 -26.31 -2.42 -15.26
CA ASN A 121 -27.25 -1.70 -14.41
C ASN A 121 -28.70 -2.19 -14.54
N LEU A 122 -28.88 -3.49 -14.72
CA LEU A 122 -30.17 -4.10 -15.07
C LEU A 122 -31.29 -3.75 -14.08
N TYR A 123 -31.01 -3.73 -12.77
CA TYR A 123 -32.03 -3.37 -11.77
C TYR A 123 -32.56 -1.95 -11.97
N MET A 124 -31.69 -0.97 -12.16
CA MET A 124 -32.11 0.42 -12.40
C MET A 124 -32.86 0.57 -13.72
N ALA A 125 -32.36 -0.05 -14.80
CA ALA A 125 -33.00 -0.04 -16.11
C ALA A 125 -34.39 -0.70 -16.08
N THR A 126 -34.54 -1.80 -15.32
CA THR A 126 -35.83 -2.47 -15.12
C THR A 126 -36.83 -1.58 -14.37
N ASN A 127 -36.39 -0.89 -13.31
CA ASN A 127 -37.24 0.02 -12.57
C ASN A 127 -37.68 1.21 -13.42
N TYR A 128 -36.78 1.77 -14.22
CA TYR A 128 -37.15 2.81 -15.20
C TYR A 128 -38.16 2.30 -16.22
N ALA A 129 -37.93 1.14 -16.83
CA ALA A 129 -38.82 0.55 -17.79
C ALA A 129 -40.23 0.33 -17.19
N LYS A 130 -40.35 -0.24 -16.00
CA LYS A 130 -41.61 -0.39 -15.27
C LYS A 130 -42.32 0.95 -15.04
N SER A 131 -41.61 1.98 -14.60
CA SER A 131 -42.21 3.31 -14.37
C SER A 131 -42.72 3.99 -15.62
N LYS A 132 -42.24 3.58 -16.80
CA LYS A 132 -42.65 4.10 -18.12
C LYS A 132 -43.54 3.16 -18.93
N GLY A 133 -43.94 2.01 -18.37
CA GLY A 133 -44.72 0.99 -19.08
C GLY A 133 -43.97 0.36 -20.26
N LEU A 134 -42.62 0.31 -20.22
CA LEU A 134 -41.79 -0.23 -21.28
C LEU A 134 -41.43 -1.71 -20.99
N SER A 135 -41.29 -2.49 -22.09
CA SER A 135 -40.82 -3.89 -21.97
C SER A 135 -39.31 -3.97 -21.82
N VAL A 136 -38.85 -4.72 -20.83
CA VAL A 136 -37.44 -5.03 -20.63
C VAL A 136 -36.94 -6.09 -21.61
N GLN A 137 -37.83 -6.90 -22.16
CA GLN A 137 -37.50 -8.02 -23.05
C GLN A 137 -37.30 -7.60 -24.52
N GLU A 138 -37.61 -6.35 -24.86
CA GLU A 138 -37.42 -5.82 -26.22
C GLU A 138 -36.47 -4.60 -26.22
N PRO A 139 -35.20 -4.78 -25.82
CA PRO A 139 -34.27 -3.67 -25.68
C PRO A 139 -33.93 -2.96 -26.99
N GLY A 140 -34.17 -3.58 -28.14
CA GLY A 140 -33.94 -2.97 -29.45
C GLY A 140 -34.99 -1.93 -29.86
N LYS A 141 -36.18 -1.93 -29.23
CA LYS A 141 -37.29 -0.97 -29.51
C LYS A 141 -37.33 0.17 -28.49
N ASN A 142 -36.83 -0.06 -27.27
CA ASN A 142 -36.89 0.89 -26.17
C ASN A 142 -35.51 1.08 -25.55
N ASN A 143 -35.00 2.31 -25.54
CA ASN A 143 -33.79 2.61 -24.80
C ASN A 143 -34.13 2.71 -23.30
N ILE A 144 -33.86 1.64 -22.56
CA ILE A 144 -34.02 1.57 -21.10
C ILE A 144 -32.73 1.93 -20.33
N GLY A 145 -31.71 2.44 -21.02
CA GLY A 145 -30.50 2.92 -20.39
C GLY A 145 -29.61 1.81 -19.83
N LEU A 146 -29.57 0.64 -20.47
CA LEU A 146 -28.59 -0.40 -20.11
C LEU A 146 -27.17 0.07 -20.37
N MET A 147 -26.29 -0.12 -19.38
CA MET A 147 -24.87 0.24 -19.45
C MET A 147 -24.01 -0.98 -19.11
N PRO A 148 -23.77 -1.88 -20.10
CA PRO A 148 -22.90 -3.02 -19.88
C PRO A 148 -21.44 -2.58 -19.76
N TYR A 149 -20.70 -3.20 -18.82
CA TYR A 149 -19.27 -3.03 -18.70
C TYR A 149 -18.61 -4.31 -18.22
N GLN A 150 -17.33 -4.45 -18.52
CA GLN A 150 -16.51 -5.58 -18.08
C GLN A 150 -15.32 -5.05 -17.28
N TYR A 151 -14.94 -5.81 -16.27
CA TYR A 151 -13.68 -5.56 -15.58
C TYR A 151 -13.01 -6.88 -15.20
N GLU A 152 -11.69 -6.89 -15.26
CA GLU A 152 -10.90 -7.96 -14.68
C GLU A 152 -10.97 -7.85 -13.15
N TYR A 153 -10.95 -9.00 -12.48
CA TYR A 153 -10.85 -9.06 -11.03
C TYR A 153 -9.61 -9.83 -10.64
N ASP A 154 -8.87 -9.33 -9.69
CA ASP A 154 -7.74 -10.02 -9.08
C ASP A 154 -7.66 -9.67 -7.61
N LYS A 155 -7.69 -10.69 -6.78
CA LYS A 155 -7.32 -10.66 -5.36
C LYS A 155 -6.43 -11.86 -5.11
N SER A 156 -5.19 -11.60 -4.77
CA SER A 156 -4.14 -12.62 -4.65
C SER A 156 -3.10 -12.22 -3.61
N LEU A 157 -2.31 -13.19 -3.17
CA LEU A 157 -1.12 -12.93 -2.36
C LEU A 157 -0.14 -12.06 -3.13
N LYS A 158 0.26 -10.96 -2.55
CA LYS A 158 1.24 -10.02 -3.11
C LYS A 158 2.33 -9.71 -2.10
N ILE A 159 3.53 -9.45 -2.62
CA ILE A 159 4.69 -9.09 -1.81
C ILE A 159 5.06 -7.65 -2.12
N TYR A 160 5.31 -6.86 -1.07
CA TYR A 160 5.84 -5.50 -1.17
C TYR A 160 6.74 -5.18 0.00
N SER A 161 7.59 -4.18 -0.18
CA SER A 161 8.49 -3.72 0.86
C SER A 161 8.30 -2.25 1.15
N ILE A 162 8.52 -1.86 2.41
CA ILE A 162 8.50 -0.48 2.89
C ILE A 162 9.80 -0.20 3.61
N THR A 163 10.37 0.98 3.37
CA THR A 163 11.50 1.51 4.15
C THR A 163 11.22 2.94 4.54
N ILE A 164 11.21 3.23 5.84
CA ILE A 164 11.02 4.55 6.42
C ILE A 164 12.39 5.08 6.84
N ASP A 165 12.78 6.23 6.32
CA ASP A 165 13.99 6.94 6.70
C ASP A 165 13.76 7.74 7.99
N LEU A 166 14.13 7.15 9.13
CA LEU A 166 13.90 7.75 10.45
C LEU A 166 14.70 9.06 10.67
N GLU A 167 15.82 9.22 9.97
CA GLU A 167 16.62 10.45 10.06
C GLU A 167 16.00 11.60 9.26
N MET A 168 15.11 11.31 8.30
CA MET A 168 14.47 12.30 7.42
C MET A 168 13.07 12.72 7.90
N ILE A 169 12.43 11.93 8.75
CA ILE A 169 11.10 12.26 9.31
C ILE A 169 11.17 13.60 10.07
N GLY A 170 10.22 14.49 9.76
CA GLY A 170 10.12 15.81 10.38
C GLY A 170 11.21 16.79 9.99
N LYS A 171 11.94 16.52 8.91
CA LYS A 171 12.96 17.43 8.34
C LYS A 171 12.60 17.80 6.92
N ASP A 172 13.00 19.00 6.54
CA ASP A 172 12.89 19.47 5.16
C ASP A 172 14.23 20.11 4.75
N GLU A 173 14.82 19.59 3.66
CA GLU A 173 16.13 20.04 3.19
C GLU A 173 16.12 21.50 2.66
N ASN A 174 14.93 22.04 2.39
CA ASN A 174 14.75 23.39 1.87
C ASN A 174 14.58 24.47 2.97
N PHE A 175 14.33 24.04 4.21
CA PHE A 175 14.01 24.95 5.33
C PHE A 175 14.79 24.58 6.59
N GLU A 176 15.05 25.57 7.45
CA GLU A 176 15.75 25.35 8.71
C GLU A 176 14.81 24.78 9.79
N GLY A 177 15.38 23.93 10.65
CA GLY A 177 14.67 23.33 11.78
C GLY A 177 14.22 21.90 11.52
N GLU A 178 13.53 21.35 12.51
CA GLU A 178 12.95 20.01 12.45
C GLU A 178 11.77 19.87 13.42
N ALA A 179 10.87 18.95 13.16
CA ALA A 179 9.79 18.60 14.07
C ALA A 179 10.34 18.06 15.40
N ASP A 180 9.62 18.24 16.48
CA ASP A 180 10.03 17.70 17.77
C ASP A 180 10.05 16.15 17.76
N ALA A 181 10.75 15.57 18.73
CA ALA A 181 10.96 14.13 18.81
C ALA A 181 9.63 13.35 18.93
N LYS A 182 8.66 13.92 19.64
CA LYS A 182 7.34 13.29 19.79
C LYS A 182 6.58 13.27 18.48
N GLU A 183 6.52 14.40 17.76
CA GLU A 183 5.86 14.47 16.45
C GLU A 183 6.51 13.52 15.43
N LYS A 184 7.84 13.38 15.43
CA LYS A 184 8.53 12.40 14.58
C LYS A 184 8.12 10.96 14.92
N ALA A 185 8.08 10.62 16.20
CA ALA A 185 7.63 9.30 16.64
C ALA A 185 6.18 9.06 16.23
N ASP A 186 5.28 10.02 16.47
CA ASP A 186 3.87 9.92 16.16
C ASP A 186 3.63 9.73 14.65
N ARG A 187 4.39 10.40 13.77
CA ARG A 187 4.32 10.21 12.31
C ARG A 187 4.60 8.76 11.90
N VAL A 188 5.69 8.19 12.41
CA VAL A 188 6.04 6.80 12.07
C VAL A 188 5.04 5.81 12.68
N ILE A 189 4.57 6.06 13.89
CA ILE A 189 3.57 5.22 14.56
C ILE A 189 2.25 5.21 13.78
N CYS A 190 1.78 6.36 13.28
CA CYS A 190 0.60 6.43 12.43
C CYS A 190 0.76 5.62 11.13
N LEU A 191 1.95 5.66 10.50
CA LEU A 191 2.24 4.80 9.35
C LEU A 191 2.16 3.31 9.70
N LEU A 192 2.75 2.91 10.84
CA LEU A 192 2.71 1.52 11.29
C LEU A 192 1.28 1.05 11.53
N TYR A 193 0.42 1.87 12.15
CA TYR A 193 -1.01 1.54 12.30
C TYR A 193 -1.72 1.40 10.97
N ALA A 194 -1.44 2.29 10.02
CA ALA A 194 -2.03 2.21 8.67
C ALA A 194 -1.57 0.96 7.90
N ILE A 195 -0.31 0.53 8.06
CA ILE A 195 0.24 -0.66 7.42
C ILE A 195 -0.35 -1.94 8.04
N GLU A 196 -0.41 -2.01 9.37
CA GLU A 196 -0.96 -3.14 10.12
C GLU A 196 -2.43 -3.41 9.75
N ASN A 197 -3.22 -2.35 9.58
CA ASN A 197 -4.65 -2.42 9.34
C ASN A 197 -5.04 -1.94 7.93
N LEU A 198 -4.16 -2.16 6.95
CA LEU A 198 -4.35 -1.61 5.61
C LEU A 198 -5.65 -2.11 4.98
N SER A 199 -6.49 -1.18 4.60
CA SER A 199 -7.72 -1.43 3.85
C SER A 199 -7.72 -0.64 2.55
N LEU A 200 -8.35 -1.19 1.53
CA LEU A 200 -8.37 -0.64 0.19
C LEU A 200 -9.80 -0.58 -0.33
N VAL A 201 -10.19 0.55 -0.91
CA VAL A 201 -11.48 0.66 -1.57
C VAL A 201 -11.28 0.48 -3.08
N VAL A 202 -11.85 -0.59 -3.62
CA VAL A 202 -11.70 -0.95 -5.03
C VAL A 202 -13.07 -1.26 -5.63
N LYS A 203 -13.50 -0.46 -6.61
CA LYS A 203 -14.80 -0.63 -7.28
C LYS A 203 -15.99 -0.76 -6.32
N GLY A 204 -15.98 0.01 -5.22
CA GLY A 204 -17.04 0.01 -4.22
C GLY A 204 -16.96 -1.12 -3.17
N ASN A 205 -15.95 -1.98 -3.24
CA ASN A 205 -15.66 -2.97 -2.21
C ASN A 205 -14.58 -2.45 -1.26
N LEU A 206 -14.75 -2.73 0.03
CA LEU A 206 -13.70 -2.60 1.02
C LEU A 206 -12.89 -3.90 1.04
N ASP A 207 -11.61 -3.80 0.69
CA ASP A 207 -10.67 -4.91 0.68
C ASP A 207 -9.76 -4.81 1.91
N ASN A 208 -9.73 -5.85 2.73
CA ASN A 208 -8.78 -5.94 3.83
C ASN A 208 -7.44 -6.45 3.26
N ALA A 209 -6.40 -5.65 3.41
CA ALA A 209 -5.06 -5.90 2.89
C ALA A 209 -4.01 -5.91 4.02
N GLU A 210 -4.45 -6.32 5.21
CA GLU A 210 -3.57 -6.50 6.37
C GLU A 210 -2.42 -7.48 6.07
N PRO A 211 -1.28 -7.36 6.74
CA PRO A 211 -0.20 -8.32 6.61
C PRO A 211 -0.61 -9.73 7.04
N ILE A 212 -0.37 -10.72 6.18
CA ILE A 212 -0.46 -12.14 6.50
C ILE A 212 0.86 -12.64 7.08
N PHE A 213 1.96 -12.23 6.44
CA PHE A 213 3.31 -12.40 6.94
C PHE A 213 4.04 -11.07 6.82
N ALA A 214 4.77 -10.72 7.84
CA ALA A 214 5.63 -9.54 7.84
C ALA A 214 6.99 -9.87 8.43
N VAL A 215 8.04 -9.28 7.87
CA VAL A 215 9.39 -9.39 8.42
C VAL A 215 10.09 -8.04 8.35
N GLY A 216 10.73 -7.65 9.44
CA GLY A 216 11.46 -6.38 9.48
C GLY A 216 11.77 -5.88 10.87
N GLY A 217 12.07 -4.59 10.96
CA GLY A 217 12.50 -3.92 12.19
C GLY A 217 13.38 -2.71 11.92
N LEU A 218 13.97 -2.16 12.98
CA LEU A 218 14.87 -1.03 12.88
C LEU A 218 16.24 -1.48 12.32
N SER A 219 16.69 -0.80 11.28
CA SER A 219 17.90 -1.14 10.51
C SER A 219 18.93 -0.01 10.53
N PRO A 220 20.23 -0.32 10.54
CA PRO A 220 21.27 0.68 10.28
C PRO A 220 21.35 1.08 8.79
N ARG A 221 20.61 0.42 7.92
CA ARG A 221 20.63 0.62 6.46
C ARG A 221 19.29 1.12 5.96
N LYS A 222 19.29 2.07 5.05
CA LYS A 222 18.11 2.63 4.37
C LYS A 222 17.84 1.82 3.08
N THR A 223 17.42 0.56 3.22
CA THR A 223 17.15 -0.36 2.10
C THR A 223 15.94 -1.24 2.39
N HIS A 224 15.30 -1.74 1.36
CA HIS A 224 14.31 -2.82 1.46
C HIS A 224 15.02 -4.14 1.80
N TYR A 225 15.40 -4.29 3.08
CA TYR A 225 16.40 -5.29 3.49
C TYR A 225 15.99 -6.73 3.21
N PHE A 226 14.70 -7.04 3.24
CA PHE A 226 14.16 -8.38 3.05
C PHE A 226 13.58 -8.62 1.65
N GLU A 227 13.52 -7.62 0.77
CA GLU A 227 12.87 -7.69 -0.54
C GLU A 227 13.29 -8.91 -1.39
N ASN A 228 14.58 -9.26 -1.34
CA ASN A 228 15.13 -10.34 -2.16
C ASN A 228 15.16 -11.71 -1.48
N VAL A 229 14.66 -11.84 -0.27
CA VAL A 229 14.69 -13.10 0.50
C VAL A 229 13.31 -13.57 0.96
N VAL A 230 12.29 -12.73 0.86
CA VAL A 230 10.90 -13.12 1.05
C VAL A 230 10.33 -13.53 -0.30
N ASN A 231 9.93 -14.77 -0.40
CA ASN A 231 9.28 -15.34 -1.58
C ASN A 231 8.14 -16.27 -1.15
N VAL A 232 7.08 -16.31 -1.96
CA VAL A 232 5.95 -17.24 -1.76
C VAL A 232 5.72 -17.97 -3.07
N GLU A 233 5.66 -19.27 -3.03
CA GLU A 233 5.40 -20.16 -4.16
C GLU A 233 4.29 -21.13 -3.78
N GLU A 234 3.28 -21.28 -4.62
CA GLU A 234 2.12 -22.16 -4.38
C GLU A 234 1.52 -21.94 -2.98
N ALA A 235 1.28 -20.68 -2.61
CA ALA A 235 0.80 -20.24 -1.30
C ALA A 235 1.67 -20.66 -0.10
N LYS A 236 2.94 -21.03 -0.30
CA LYS A 236 3.91 -21.36 0.76
C LYS A 236 5.01 -20.32 0.84
N LEU A 237 5.28 -19.83 2.04
CA LEU A 237 6.46 -19.01 2.30
C LEU A 237 7.73 -19.86 2.16
N ILE A 238 8.66 -19.41 1.32
CA ILE A 238 9.94 -20.08 1.16
C ILE A 238 10.89 -19.69 2.30
N ILE A 239 11.16 -20.61 3.20
CA ILE A 239 12.01 -20.41 4.37
C ILE A 239 13.46 -20.71 3.99
N SER A 240 14.15 -19.73 3.47
CA SER A 240 15.56 -19.85 3.09
C SER A 240 16.50 -19.59 4.28
N SER A 241 17.72 -20.13 4.21
CA SER A 241 18.76 -19.82 5.19
C SER A 241 19.10 -18.32 5.24
N ASP A 242 18.99 -17.61 4.11
CA ASP A 242 19.22 -16.16 4.07
C ASP A 242 18.12 -15.39 4.80
N LEU A 243 16.86 -15.82 4.69
CA LEU A 243 15.74 -15.24 5.46
C LEU A 243 16.00 -15.41 6.96
N LYS A 244 16.28 -16.64 7.42
CA LYS A 244 16.59 -16.95 8.83
C LYS A 244 17.77 -16.10 9.33
N ASN A 245 18.90 -16.13 8.62
CA ASN A 245 20.09 -15.40 8.98
C ASN A 245 19.87 -13.86 9.07
N LYS A 246 18.95 -13.32 8.28
CA LYS A 246 18.61 -11.90 8.36
C LYS A 246 17.73 -11.61 9.57
N ILE A 247 16.77 -12.48 9.89
CA ILE A 247 15.91 -12.35 11.07
C ILE A 247 16.77 -12.40 12.34
N ASP A 248 17.70 -13.34 12.44
CA ASP A 248 18.61 -13.54 13.59
C ASP A 248 19.51 -12.32 13.89
N ARG A 249 19.59 -11.35 12.99
CA ARG A 249 20.30 -10.09 13.23
C ARG A 249 19.51 -9.06 14.03
N GLY A 250 18.44 -9.48 14.69
CA GLY A 250 17.62 -8.65 15.56
C GLY A 250 16.45 -8.00 14.82
N PHE A 251 15.88 -8.72 13.87
CA PHE A 251 14.62 -8.36 13.23
C PHE A 251 13.51 -9.30 13.70
N TYR A 252 12.27 -8.93 13.45
CA TYR A 252 11.09 -9.68 13.83
C TYR A 252 10.42 -10.28 12.61
N ALA A 253 9.83 -11.46 12.78
CA ALA A 253 8.82 -12.02 11.89
C ALA A 253 7.46 -11.97 12.58
N GLY A 254 6.41 -11.72 11.84
CA GLY A 254 5.02 -11.77 12.29
C GLY A 254 4.18 -12.62 11.35
N LEU A 255 3.26 -13.41 11.89
CA LEU A 255 2.35 -14.27 11.14
C LEU A 255 0.91 -14.04 11.60
N LEU A 256 -0.01 -13.91 10.64
CA LEU A 256 -1.45 -14.00 10.84
C LEU A 256 -1.90 -15.43 10.58
N GLN A 257 -2.32 -16.12 11.61
CA GLN A 257 -2.83 -17.50 11.53
C GLN A 257 -4.25 -17.51 10.93
N GLY A 258 -4.34 -17.65 9.63
CA GLY A 258 -5.59 -17.60 8.88
C GLY A 258 -5.71 -18.67 7.80
N ASN A 259 -4.77 -19.62 7.73
CA ASN A 259 -4.64 -20.64 6.67
C ASN A 259 -4.57 -20.02 5.26
N LEU A 260 -3.97 -18.83 5.14
CA LEU A 260 -3.71 -18.18 3.85
C LEU A 260 -2.34 -18.56 3.28
N LEU A 261 -1.42 -19.00 4.15
CA LEU A 261 -0.18 -19.67 3.76
C LEU A 261 -0.32 -21.15 4.11
N GLU A 262 -0.09 -22.04 3.15
CA GLU A 262 -0.28 -23.50 3.34
C GLU A 262 0.74 -24.13 4.29
N ASN A 263 1.83 -23.42 4.61
CA ASN A 263 2.88 -23.93 5.51
C ASN A 263 3.01 -23.12 6.80
N GLU A 264 1.89 -22.67 7.39
CA GLU A 264 1.90 -21.89 8.63
C GLU A 264 2.59 -22.65 9.79
N GLU A 265 2.38 -23.96 9.93
CA GLU A 265 3.05 -24.79 10.95
C GLU A 265 4.58 -24.79 10.78
N GLU A 266 5.09 -24.92 9.54
CA GLU A 266 6.52 -24.84 9.25
C GLU A 266 7.09 -23.45 9.56
N ILE A 267 6.32 -22.39 9.26
CA ILE A 267 6.72 -21.01 9.58
C ILE A 267 6.85 -20.82 11.09
N GLU A 268 5.92 -21.36 11.86
CA GLU A 268 5.96 -21.32 13.34
C GLU A 268 7.17 -22.06 13.89
N GLU A 269 7.44 -23.27 13.41
CA GLU A 269 8.57 -24.09 13.86
C GLU A 269 9.93 -23.49 13.50
N GLU A 270 10.06 -22.87 12.33
CA GLU A 270 11.34 -22.47 11.77
C GLU A 270 11.70 -21.01 12.00
N LEU A 271 10.71 -20.13 12.11
CA LEU A 271 10.92 -18.68 12.26
C LEU A 271 10.46 -18.15 13.61
N HIS A 272 9.69 -18.92 14.39
CA HIS A 272 9.12 -18.52 15.69
C HIS A 272 8.51 -17.10 15.65
N PRO A 273 7.57 -16.84 14.72
CA PRO A 273 7.03 -15.52 14.51
C PRO A 273 6.20 -15.07 15.70
N LEU A 274 6.11 -13.78 15.89
CA LEU A 274 5.09 -13.14 16.72
C LEU A 274 3.74 -13.15 15.96
N THR A 275 2.66 -12.84 16.65
CA THR A 275 1.46 -12.42 15.92
C THR A 275 1.72 -11.09 15.21
N ILE A 276 0.98 -10.78 14.16
CA ILE A 276 1.12 -9.48 13.46
C ILE A 276 0.97 -8.31 14.45
N THR A 277 -0.04 -8.36 15.32
CA THR A 277 -0.27 -7.31 16.32
C THR A 277 0.90 -7.14 17.28
N GLU A 278 1.44 -8.23 17.84
CA GLU A 278 2.60 -8.17 18.73
C GLU A 278 3.86 -7.63 18.03
N MET A 279 4.08 -8.03 16.78
CA MET A 279 5.19 -7.52 15.99
C MET A 279 5.07 -6.00 15.80
N PHE A 280 3.90 -5.50 15.38
CA PHE A 280 3.70 -4.08 15.17
C PHE A 280 3.73 -3.28 16.47
N ASP A 281 3.27 -3.84 17.60
CA ASP A 281 3.42 -3.21 18.92
C ASP A 281 4.90 -3.04 19.30
N LYS A 282 5.73 -4.08 19.08
CA LYS A 282 7.18 -3.97 19.29
C LYS A 282 7.81 -2.90 18.41
N LEU A 283 7.45 -2.84 17.14
CA LEU A 283 7.97 -1.82 16.22
C LEU A 283 7.60 -0.41 16.67
N ARG A 284 6.36 -0.20 17.11
CA ARG A 284 5.91 1.10 17.66
C ARG A 284 6.68 1.48 18.92
N GLN A 285 6.96 0.50 19.78
CA GLN A 285 7.76 0.72 20.98
C GLN A 285 9.21 1.09 20.63
N GLU A 286 9.86 0.36 19.73
CA GLU A 286 11.22 0.67 19.26
C GLU A 286 11.32 2.06 18.61
N VAL A 287 10.29 2.49 17.88
CA VAL A 287 10.22 3.83 17.29
C VAL A 287 10.14 4.90 18.37
N LYS A 288 9.35 4.67 19.44
CA LYS A 288 9.30 5.57 20.59
C LYS A 288 10.67 5.68 21.25
N GLU A 289 11.31 4.56 21.53
CA GLU A 289 12.65 4.53 22.11
C GLU A 289 13.71 5.22 21.21
N TYR A 290 13.59 5.07 19.90
CA TYR A 290 14.50 5.72 18.95
C TYR A 290 14.45 7.24 19.01
N TYR A 291 13.26 7.84 19.14
CA TYR A 291 13.10 9.29 19.12
C TYR A 291 13.05 9.93 20.52
N LEU A 292 12.56 9.21 21.52
CA LEU A 292 12.31 9.78 22.86
C LEU A 292 13.33 9.33 23.91
N GLY A 293 14.15 8.31 23.63
CA GLY A 293 15.19 7.76 24.51
C GLY A 293 14.64 6.67 25.40
#